data_8fa6914468cfa138fa567ddf99163794
#
_entry.id   8fa6914468cfa138fa567ddf99163794
#
_cell.length_a   1.000
_cell.length_b   1.000
_cell.length_c   1.000
_cell.angle_alpha   90.00
_cell.angle_beta   90.00
_cell.angle_gamma   90.00
#
_symmetry.space_group_name_H-M   'P 1'
#
loop_
_entity.id
_entity.type
_entity.pdbx_description
1 polymer ?
#
loop_
_entity_poly.entity_id
_entity_poly.type
_entity_poly.pdbx_seq_one_letter_code
_entity_poly.pdbx_strand_id
1 'polypeptide(L)'
;ILHRTGERCAAFWDNDAGCANCISARAFAEHTTLNKLEFTRNEMYFVIAKYITINGTPCVLELVSRLNEGRWIDANGSRFLLDRTRGEDMQLFLDPLTNVYSRRYFETYRTHLEGMEGVALIDVNNFKLINDRCGHAAGDAALRDIADAVRSCIRKTDILIRYGGDEFLLLFPRMTEEAFLDKKKQIQQAVHGIRMSEYADV
;
A
#
# COMPACT_ATOMS: atom_id res chain seq x y z
N ILE A 1 -2.74 -16.46 -27.46
CA ILE A 1 -1.67 -17.07 -28.29
C ILE A 1 -0.85 -17.92 -27.32
N LEU A 2 -0.94 -19.25 -27.44
CA LEU A 2 -0.15 -20.18 -26.65
C LEU A 2 1.26 -20.25 -27.26
N HIS A 3 2.22 -19.58 -26.63
CA HIS A 3 3.64 -19.82 -26.94
C HIS A 3 4.12 -21.03 -26.13
N ARG A 4 4.42 -22.11 -26.79
CA ARG A 4 5.16 -23.25 -26.26
C ARG A 4 6.65 -22.95 -26.47
N THR A 5 7.31 -22.31 -25.51
CA THR A 5 8.72 -21.93 -25.69
C THR A 5 9.70 -23.02 -25.33
N GLY A 6 9.30 -24.08 -24.62
CA GLY A 6 10.23 -25.11 -24.11
C GLY A 6 11.22 -24.59 -23.06
N GLU A 7 11.23 -23.33 -22.78
CA GLU A 7 12.06 -22.72 -21.76
C GLU A 7 11.50 -22.96 -20.35
N ARG A 8 12.38 -23.05 -19.37
CA ARG A 8 11.95 -23.15 -17.99
C ARG A 8 11.36 -21.83 -17.54
N CYS A 9 10.25 -21.88 -16.79
CA CYS A 9 9.61 -20.71 -16.17
C CYS A 9 10.63 -19.83 -15.41
N ALA A 10 11.61 -20.42 -14.75
CA ALA A 10 12.69 -19.73 -14.05
C ALA A 10 13.50 -18.77 -14.94
N ALA A 11 13.67 -19.07 -16.23
CA ALA A 11 14.38 -18.20 -17.16
C ALA A 11 13.65 -16.89 -17.42
N PHE A 12 12.31 -16.90 -17.41
CA PHE A 12 11.50 -15.68 -17.52
C PHE A 12 11.70 -14.75 -16.31
N TRP A 13 11.91 -15.33 -15.13
CA TRP A 13 12.08 -14.61 -13.89
C TRP A 13 13.54 -14.28 -13.54
N ASP A 14 14.47 -14.56 -14.46
CA ASP A 14 15.93 -14.35 -14.25
C ASP A 14 16.42 -15.02 -12.93
N ASN A 15 15.90 -16.22 -12.67
CA ASN A 15 16.14 -16.96 -11.43
C ASN A 15 16.59 -18.40 -11.72
N ASP A 16 17.90 -18.60 -11.85
CA ASP A 16 18.49 -19.92 -12.18
C ASP A 16 18.29 -20.97 -11.09
N ALA A 17 18.07 -20.56 -9.84
CA ALA A 17 17.90 -21.47 -8.70
C ALA A 17 16.46 -22.03 -8.56
N GLY A 18 15.51 -21.55 -9.38
CA GLY A 18 14.09 -21.86 -9.25
C GLY A 18 13.39 -21.02 -8.18
N CYS A 19 12.07 -20.96 -8.26
CA CYS A 19 11.27 -20.13 -7.33
C CYS A 19 11.07 -20.87 -6.01
N ALA A 20 11.57 -20.36 -4.91
CA ALA A 20 11.35 -20.91 -3.56
C ALA A 20 9.84 -20.97 -3.20
N ASN A 21 9.00 -20.10 -3.79
CA ASN A 21 7.55 -20.09 -3.63
C ASN A 21 6.87 -20.20 -5.00
N CYS A 22 7.02 -21.35 -5.65
CA CYS A 22 6.45 -21.59 -6.96
C CYS A 22 4.92 -21.73 -6.89
N ILE A 23 4.21 -20.71 -7.37
CA ILE A 23 2.74 -20.68 -7.39
C ILE A 23 2.15 -21.78 -8.29
N SER A 24 2.84 -22.12 -9.40
CA SER A 24 2.38 -23.17 -10.32
C SER A 24 2.51 -24.56 -9.72
N ALA A 25 3.60 -24.86 -9.00
CA ALA A 25 3.75 -26.12 -8.29
C ALA A 25 2.68 -26.29 -7.21
N ARG A 26 2.37 -25.22 -6.48
CA ARG A 26 1.31 -25.23 -5.48
C ARG A 26 -0.08 -25.37 -6.09
N ALA A 27 -0.40 -24.64 -7.16
CA ALA A 27 -1.66 -24.76 -7.87
C ALA A 27 -1.87 -26.19 -8.41
N PHE A 28 -0.79 -26.83 -8.87
CA PHE A 28 -0.82 -28.22 -9.30
C PHE A 28 -1.09 -29.19 -8.15
N ALA A 29 -0.37 -29.04 -7.03
CA ALA A 29 -0.52 -29.93 -5.87
C ALA A 29 -1.89 -29.79 -5.19
N GLU A 30 -2.41 -28.57 -5.12
CA GLU A 30 -3.68 -28.23 -4.44
C GLU A 30 -4.90 -28.32 -5.38
N HIS A 31 -4.70 -28.63 -6.69
CA HIS A 31 -5.74 -28.65 -7.71
C HIS A 31 -6.62 -27.38 -7.76
N THR A 32 -6.02 -26.22 -7.57
CA THR A 32 -6.71 -24.95 -7.40
C THR A 32 -6.19 -23.83 -8.31
N THR A 33 -6.78 -22.67 -8.19
CA THR A 33 -6.27 -21.44 -8.80
C THR A 33 -5.62 -20.60 -7.70
N LEU A 34 -4.37 -20.23 -7.93
CA LEU A 34 -3.61 -19.33 -7.07
C LEU A 34 -3.17 -18.10 -7.86
N ASN A 35 -3.01 -17.00 -7.16
CA ASN A 35 -2.47 -15.76 -7.72
C ASN A 35 -1.43 -15.15 -6.80
N LYS A 36 -0.48 -14.42 -7.39
CA LYS A 36 0.53 -13.66 -6.66
C LYS A 36 0.93 -12.41 -7.43
N LEU A 37 1.49 -11.46 -6.70
CA LEU A 37 2.28 -10.37 -7.27
C LEU A 37 3.75 -10.77 -7.22
N GLU A 38 4.44 -10.62 -8.34
CA GLU A 38 5.88 -10.86 -8.45
C GLU A 38 6.58 -9.56 -8.81
N PHE A 39 7.74 -9.32 -8.20
CA PHE A 39 8.53 -8.13 -8.42
C PHE A 39 9.89 -8.53 -8.97
N THR A 40 10.24 -8.02 -10.13
CA THR A 40 11.57 -8.22 -10.73
C THR A 40 12.19 -6.89 -11.10
N ARG A 41 13.41 -6.66 -10.64
CA ARG A 41 14.22 -5.44 -10.92
C ARG A 41 13.47 -4.12 -10.73
N ASN A 42 12.56 -3.75 -11.60
CA ASN A 42 11.77 -2.52 -11.53
C ASN A 42 10.35 -2.70 -12.06
N GLU A 43 9.91 -3.93 -12.19
CA GLU A 43 8.64 -4.27 -12.79
C GLU A 43 7.81 -5.13 -11.86
N MET A 44 6.51 -4.91 -11.87
CA MET A 44 5.54 -5.69 -11.12
C MET A 44 4.70 -6.51 -12.08
N TYR A 45 4.53 -7.78 -11.75
CA TYR A 45 3.74 -8.72 -12.52
C TYR A 45 2.63 -9.30 -11.67
N PHE A 46 1.45 -9.42 -12.25
CA PHE A 46 0.36 -10.21 -11.70
C PHE A 46 0.38 -11.58 -12.35
N VAL A 47 0.50 -12.62 -11.55
CA VAL A 47 0.61 -14.00 -11.99
C VAL A 47 -0.57 -14.79 -11.47
N ILE A 48 -1.28 -15.45 -12.38
CA ILE A 48 -2.35 -16.40 -12.05
C ILE A 48 -1.88 -17.79 -12.50
N ALA A 49 -1.87 -18.74 -11.59
CA ALA A 49 -1.63 -20.15 -11.89
C ALA A 49 -2.91 -20.95 -11.63
N LYS A 50 -3.44 -21.60 -12.65
CA LYS A 50 -4.67 -22.38 -12.59
C LYS A 50 -4.43 -23.83 -12.96
N TYR A 51 -4.81 -24.77 -12.08
CA TYR A 51 -4.86 -26.19 -12.44
C TYR A 51 -5.93 -26.43 -13.50
N ILE A 52 -5.56 -27.11 -14.58
CA ILE A 52 -6.46 -27.48 -15.67
C ILE A 52 -6.13 -28.88 -16.17
N THR A 53 -7.02 -29.49 -16.91
CA THR A 53 -6.78 -30.75 -17.61
C THR A 53 -6.94 -30.53 -19.11
N ILE A 54 -5.95 -30.89 -19.90
CA ILE A 54 -5.98 -30.81 -21.34
C ILE A 54 -5.82 -32.22 -21.91
N ASN A 55 -6.83 -32.70 -22.63
CA ASN A 55 -6.86 -34.06 -23.17
C ASN A 55 -6.54 -35.17 -22.16
N GLY A 56 -7.09 -35.02 -20.92
CA GLY A 56 -6.86 -35.97 -19.84
C GLY A 56 -5.51 -35.80 -19.10
N THR A 57 -4.63 -34.93 -19.58
CA THR A 57 -3.33 -34.68 -18.95
C THR A 57 -3.45 -33.48 -17.97
N PRO A 58 -3.11 -33.65 -16.68
CA PRO A 58 -3.09 -32.55 -15.75
C PRO A 58 -1.95 -31.58 -16.04
N CYS A 59 -2.24 -30.29 -15.98
CA CYS A 59 -1.26 -29.22 -16.18
C CYS A 59 -1.67 -27.94 -15.43
N VAL A 60 -0.79 -26.95 -15.43
CA VAL A 60 -1.07 -25.62 -14.91
C VAL A 60 -1.01 -24.60 -16.03
N LEU A 61 -2.07 -23.82 -16.16
CA LEU A 61 -2.05 -22.62 -16.99
C LEU A 61 -1.54 -21.47 -16.12
N GLU A 62 -0.43 -20.87 -16.53
CA GLU A 62 0.10 -19.67 -15.91
C GLU A 62 -0.14 -18.46 -16.83
N LEU A 63 -0.80 -17.46 -16.29
CA LEU A 63 -1.02 -16.17 -16.94
C LEU A 63 -0.17 -15.14 -16.23
N VAL A 64 0.72 -14.49 -16.97
CA VAL A 64 1.60 -13.45 -16.47
C VAL A 64 1.22 -12.13 -17.12
N SER A 65 0.85 -11.16 -16.30
CA SER A 65 0.50 -9.82 -16.77
C SER A 65 1.43 -8.80 -16.14
N ARG A 66 2.14 -8.04 -16.96
CA ARG A 66 2.97 -6.93 -16.49
C ARG A 66 2.07 -5.78 -16.05
N LEU A 67 2.24 -5.37 -14.82
CA LEU A 67 1.52 -4.23 -14.25
C LEU A 67 2.35 -2.96 -14.50
N ASN A 68 2.08 -2.30 -15.63
CA ASN A 68 2.68 -1.00 -15.92
C ASN A 68 1.88 0.08 -15.20
N GLU A 69 2.55 1.04 -14.60
CA GLU A 69 1.92 2.26 -14.11
C GLU A 69 1.06 2.88 -15.22
N GLY A 70 -0.25 2.95 -15.02
CA GLY A 70 -1.18 3.67 -15.89
C GLY A 70 -2.09 2.86 -16.81
N ARG A 71 -2.01 1.52 -16.85
CA ARG A 71 -2.86 0.72 -17.76
C ARG A 71 -4.06 0.00 -17.14
N TRP A 72 -4.21 0.07 -15.85
CA TRP A 72 -5.31 -0.57 -15.14
C TRP A 72 -6.33 0.49 -14.72
N ILE A 73 -7.17 0.87 -15.68
CA ILE A 73 -8.19 1.88 -15.52
C ILE A 73 -9.54 1.16 -15.69
N ASP A 74 -10.47 1.34 -14.74
CA ASP A 74 -11.86 0.94 -14.93
C ASP A 74 -12.55 1.86 -15.96
N ALA A 75 -13.78 1.53 -16.32
CA ALA A 75 -14.58 2.32 -17.24
C ALA A 75 -14.79 3.79 -16.78
N ASN A 76 -14.48 4.12 -15.53
CA ASN A 76 -14.59 5.44 -14.91
C ASN A 76 -13.22 6.12 -14.68
N GLY A 77 -12.13 5.52 -15.18
CA GLY A 77 -10.78 6.07 -15.03
C GLY A 77 -10.13 5.86 -13.68
N SER A 78 -10.67 4.98 -12.83
CA SER A 78 -10.12 4.67 -11.51
C SER A 78 -9.11 3.51 -11.58
N ARG A 79 -8.10 3.50 -10.71
CA ARG A 79 -7.07 2.44 -10.60
C ARG A 79 -7.62 1.14 -9.98
N PHE A 80 -8.55 0.51 -10.67
CA PHE A 80 -9.50 -0.44 -10.11
C PHE A 80 -8.96 -1.82 -9.75
N LEU A 81 -7.89 -2.33 -10.34
CA LEU A 81 -7.45 -3.72 -10.08
C LEU A 81 -6.45 -3.85 -8.95
N LEU A 82 -5.62 -2.85 -8.73
CA LEU A 82 -4.78 -2.82 -7.53
C LEU A 82 -5.62 -2.60 -6.26
N ASP A 83 -6.73 -1.88 -6.38
CA ASP A 83 -7.63 -1.64 -5.26
C ASP A 83 -8.53 -2.85 -4.95
N ARG A 84 -8.89 -3.71 -5.90
CA ARG A 84 -9.78 -4.84 -5.65
C ARG A 84 -9.09 -6.14 -5.21
N THR A 85 -7.91 -6.44 -5.71
CA THR A 85 -7.05 -7.51 -5.14
C THR A 85 -6.41 -7.08 -3.82
N ARG A 86 -6.31 -5.76 -3.59
CA ARG A 86 -5.94 -5.16 -2.30
C ARG A 86 -7.14 -4.94 -1.38
N GLY A 87 -8.37 -4.93 -1.89
CA GLY A 87 -9.54 -4.46 -1.15
C GLY A 87 -9.82 -5.27 0.12
N GLU A 88 -9.70 -6.58 0.09
CA GLU A 88 -9.89 -7.40 1.29
C GLU A 88 -8.63 -7.45 2.15
N ASP A 89 -7.44 -7.51 1.53
CA ASP A 89 -6.16 -7.52 2.26
C ASP A 89 -5.71 -6.12 2.70
N MET A 90 -6.06 -5.06 1.97
CA MET A 90 -5.67 -3.68 2.31
C MET A 90 -6.42 -3.12 3.52
N GLN A 91 -7.63 -3.57 3.79
CA GLN A 91 -8.32 -3.22 5.04
C GLN A 91 -7.54 -3.70 6.28
N LEU A 92 -6.78 -4.81 6.15
CA LEU A 92 -5.89 -5.30 7.20
C LEU A 92 -4.68 -4.39 7.47
N PHE A 93 -4.37 -3.50 6.53
CA PHE A 93 -3.24 -2.57 6.59
C PHE A 93 -3.65 -1.12 6.86
N LEU A 94 -4.94 -0.84 6.91
CA LEU A 94 -5.44 0.47 7.31
C LEU A 94 -5.60 0.54 8.83
N ASP A 95 -5.33 1.71 9.36
CA ASP A 95 -5.68 2.05 10.74
C ASP A 95 -7.20 2.26 10.82
N PRO A 96 -7.92 1.54 11.69
CA PRO A 96 -9.38 1.58 11.73
C PRO A 96 -9.95 2.92 12.19
N LEU A 97 -9.15 3.74 12.88
CA LEU A 97 -9.57 5.04 13.38
C LEU A 97 -9.43 6.12 12.29
N THR A 98 -8.27 6.19 11.66
CA THR A 98 -7.89 7.30 10.77
C THR A 98 -7.98 6.95 9.29
N ASN A 99 -8.17 5.67 8.96
CA ASN A 99 -8.23 5.17 7.59
C ASN A 99 -7.01 5.55 6.72
N VAL A 100 -5.85 5.76 7.36
CA VAL A 100 -4.53 5.81 6.72
C VAL A 100 -3.84 4.46 6.90
N TYR A 101 -2.68 4.25 6.28
CA TYR A 101 -1.97 3.00 6.50
C TYR A 101 -1.58 2.82 7.97
N SER A 102 -1.59 1.59 8.44
CA SER A 102 -1.16 1.23 9.80
C SER A 102 0.35 0.96 9.85
N ARG A 103 0.92 0.93 11.05
CA ARG A 103 2.29 0.47 11.30
C ARG A 103 2.56 -0.89 10.68
N ARG A 104 1.58 -1.81 10.69
CA ARG A 104 1.68 -3.12 10.07
C ARG A 104 1.99 -3.04 8.58
N TYR A 105 1.41 -2.06 7.86
CA TYR A 105 1.75 -1.80 6.46
C TYR A 105 3.24 -1.50 6.31
N PHE A 106 3.76 -0.58 7.12
CA PHE A 106 5.17 -0.23 7.07
C PHE A 106 6.08 -1.43 7.34
N GLU A 107 5.82 -2.19 8.40
CA GLU A 107 6.62 -3.36 8.77
C GLU A 107 6.60 -4.44 7.70
N THR A 108 5.47 -4.63 7.03
CA THR A 108 5.30 -5.64 5.96
C THR A 108 6.00 -5.22 4.66
N TYR A 109 5.94 -3.93 4.32
CA TYR A 109 6.40 -3.45 3.01
C TYR A 109 7.67 -2.60 3.07
N ARG A 110 8.34 -2.48 4.22
CA ARG A 110 9.52 -1.61 4.40
C ARG A 110 10.62 -1.80 3.35
N THR A 111 10.87 -3.04 2.90
CA THR A 111 11.86 -3.34 1.86
C THR A 111 11.43 -2.83 0.48
N HIS A 112 10.14 -2.66 0.24
CA HIS A 112 9.59 -2.09 -0.99
C HIS A 112 9.46 -0.57 -0.93
N LEU A 113 9.70 0.01 0.27
CA LEU A 113 9.74 1.45 0.50
C LEU A 113 11.18 1.99 0.41
N GLU A 114 12.14 1.15 0.04
CA GLU A 114 13.49 1.59 -0.32
C GLU A 114 13.42 2.52 -1.53
N GLY A 115 14.16 3.63 -1.48
CA GLY A 115 14.12 4.67 -2.53
C GLY A 115 13.11 5.79 -2.27
N MET A 116 12.49 5.85 -1.07
CA MET A 116 11.80 7.05 -0.62
C MET A 116 12.83 8.16 -0.36
N GLU A 117 12.64 9.30 -1.04
CA GLU A 117 13.58 10.42 -0.99
C GLU A 117 13.27 11.38 0.17
N GLY A 118 12.03 11.40 0.64
CA GLY A 118 11.60 12.20 1.78
C GLY A 118 10.89 11.37 2.83
N VAL A 119 11.25 11.61 4.10
CA VAL A 119 10.62 10.98 5.27
C VAL A 119 10.32 12.05 6.30
N ALA A 120 9.09 12.09 6.82
CA ALA A 120 8.71 12.95 7.93
C ALA A 120 7.99 12.14 9.01
N LEU A 121 8.42 12.32 10.24
CA LEU A 121 7.69 11.86 11.42
C LEU A 121 6.90 13.04 11.97
N ILE A 122 5.61 12.85 12.18
CA ILE A 122 4.67 13.83 12.72
C ILE A 122 4.20 13.29 14.06
N ASP A 123 4.33 14.09 15.09
CA ASP A 123 3.85 13.79 16.44
C ASP A 123 2.82 14.84 16.85
N VAL A 124 1.74 14.44 17.52
CA VAL A 124 0.68 15.34 17.93
C VAL A 124 1.00 15.89 19.32
N ASN A 125 1.44 17.14 19.34
CA ASN A 125 1.79 17.83 20.59
C ASN A 125 0.63 17.82 21.58
N ASN A 126 0.94 17.51 22.85
CA ASN A 126 -0.03 17.49 23.95
C ASN A 126 -1.25 16.57 23.74
N PHE A 127 -1.15 15.53 22.91
CA PHE A 127 -2.27 14.62 22.65
C PHE A 127 -2.85 14.01 23.94
N LYS A 128 -1.96 13.64 24.89
CA LYS A 128 -2.40 13.17 26.19
C LYS A 128 -3.28 14.20 26.93
N LEU A 129 -2.94 15.48 26.82
CA LEU A 129 -3.71 16.55 27.47
C LEU A 129 -5.11 16.66 26.87
N ILE A 130 -5.26 16.46 25.57
CA ILE A 130 -6.57 16.40 24.90
C ILE A 130 -7.40 15.26 25.48
N ASN A 131 -6.81 14.06 25.56
CA ASN A 131 -7.49 12.91 26.15
C ASN A 131 -7.88 13.12 27.62
N ASP A 132 -6.97 13.68 28.42
CA ASP A 132 -7.18 13.87 29.85
C ASP A 132 -8.25 14.92 30.15
N ARG A 133 -8.38 15.96 29.29
CA ARG A 133 -9.35 17.06 29.48
C ARG A 133 -10.69 16.82 28.78
N CYS A 134 -10.65 16.29 27.55
CA CYS A 134 -11.82 16.20 26.68
C CYS A 134 -12.30 14.75 26.46
N GLY A 135 -11.56 13.77 27.01
CA GLY A 135 -11.86 12.34 26.86
C GLY A 135 -11.33 11.73 25.56
N HIS A 136 -11.27 10.41 25.54
CA HIS A 136 -10.71 9.64 24.40
C HIS A 136 -11.47 9.86 23.10
N ALA A 137 -12.79 10.10 23.15
CA ALA A 137 -13.57 10.37 21.94
C ALA A 137 -13.12 11.65 21.22
N ALA A 138 -12.72 12.66 22.00
CA ALA A 138 -12.17 13.91 21.50
C ALA A 138 -10.77 13.70 20.88
N GLY A 139 -9.92 12.91 21.55
CA GLY A 139 -8.62 12.51 20.99
C GLY A 139 -8.76 11.73 19.69
N ASP A 140 -9.71 10.81 19.64
CA ASP A 140 -9.99 10.03 18.42
C ASP A 140 -10.47 10.92 17.25
N ALA A 141 -11.30 11.91 17.52
CA ALA A 141 -11.74 12.88 16.53
C ALA A 141 -10.56 13.74 16.06
N ALA A 142 -9.73 14.25 16.98
CA ALA A 142 -8.53 15.00 16.65
C ALA A 142 -7.58 14.23 15.73
N LEU A 143 -7.37 12.93 15.98
CA LEU A 143 -6.53 12.10 15.12
C LEU A 143 -7.10 11.92 13.72
N ARG A 144 -8.43 11.80 13.58
CA ARG A 144 -9.09 11.74 12.26
C ARG A 144 -8.90 13.06 11.51
N ASP A 145 -9.16 14.17 12.16
CA ASP A 145 -9.05 15.49 11.55
C ASP A 145 -7.62 15.80 11.12
N ILE A 146 -6.62 15.43 11.94
CA ILE A 146 -5.21 15.54 11.58
C ILE A 146 -4.87 14.68 10.37
N ALA A 147 -5.29 13.42 10.36
CA ALA A 147 -5.06 12.52 9.24
C ALA A 147 -5.66 13.06 7.94
N ASP A 148 -6.87 13.60 7.99
CA ASP A 148 -7.55 14.19 6.83
C ASP A 148 -6.89 15.49 6.37
N ALA A 149 -6.45 16.34 7.30
CA ALA A 149 -5.70 17.55 6.98
C ALA A 149 -4.37 17.21 6.29
N VAL A 150 -3.61 16.26 6.82
CA VAL A 150 -2.36 15.80 6.19
C VAL A 150 -2.64 15.20 4.82
N ARG A 151 -3.67 14.34 4.70
CA ARG A 151 -4.07 13.71 3.44
C ARG A 151 -4.43 14.73 2.37
N SER A 152 -5.06 15.84 2.73
CA SER A 152 -5.40 16.93 1.80
C SER A 152 -4.18 17.63 1.21
N CYS A 153 -3.05 17.60 1.94
CA CYS A 153 -1.80 18.25 1.56
C CYS A 153 -0.86 17.38 0.72
N ILE A 154 -1.09 16.07 0.62
CA ILE A 154 -0.17 15.11 -0.01
C ILE A 154 -0.71 14.59 -1.34
N ARG A 155 0.20 14.05 -2.16
CA ARG A 155 -0.15 13.43 -3.44
C ARG A 155 -0.63 12.01 -3.22
N LYS A 156 -1.33 11.44 -4.21
CA LYS A 156 -1.74 10.03 -4.21
C LYS A 156 -0.56 9.04 -4.18
N THR A 157 0.62 9.49 -4.57
CA THR A 157 1.87 8.71 -4.55
C THR A 157 2.56 8.74 -3.20
N ASP A 158 2.25 9.72 -2.36
CA ASP A 158 2.82 9.85 -1.03
C ASP A 158 2.10 8.89 -0.08
N ILE A 159 2.79 8.40 0.93
CA ILE A 159 2.27 7.37 1.82
C ILE A 159 2.16 7.94 3.22
N LEU A 160 0.95 7.98 3.77
CA LEU A 160 0.68 8.38 5.14
C LEU A 160 0.34 7.15 5.98
N ILE A 161 1.06 6.99 7.08
CA ILE A 161 1.00 5.83 7.98
C ILE A 161 0.77 6.33 9.39
N ARG A 162 -0.18 5.77 10.12
CA ARG A 162 -0.25 5.91 11.57
C ARG A 162 0.72 4.92 12.19
N TYR A 163 1.84 5.44 12.70
CA TYR A 163 2.95 4.64 13.18
C TYR A 163 2.84 4.30 14.66
N GLY A 164 2.28 5.22 15.44
CA GLY A 164 2.04 5.10 16.86
C GLY A 164 0.63 5.53 17.26
N GLY A 165 0.40 5.75 18.53
CA GLY A 165 -0.89 6.26 19.04
C GLY A 165 -1.24 7.63 18.48
N ASP A 166 -0.29 8.54 18.53
CA ASP A 166 -0.35 9.93 18.12
C ASP A 166 0.75 10.30 17.11
N GLU A 167 1.44 9.28 16.57
CA GLU A 167 2.53 9.44 15.62
C GLU A 167 2.12 9.05 14.21
N PHE A 168 2.45 9.90 13.23
CA PHE A 168 2.27 9.61 11.81
C PHE A 168 3.61 9.65 11.09
N LEU A 169 3.83 8.67 10.21
CA LEU A 169 4.97 8.60 9.32
C LEU A 169 4.52 8.93 7.90
N LEU A 170 5.20 9.87 7.26
CA LEU A 170 4.92 10.32 5.91
C LEU A 170 6.12 10.04 5.02
N LEU A 171 5.88 9.33 3.92
CA LEU A 171 6.91 8.89 2.99
C LEU A 171 6.64 9.48 1.61
N PHE A 172 7.70 10.03 0.99
CA PHE A 172 7.66 10.66 -0.32
C PHE A 172 8.59 9.94 -1.30
N PRO A 173 8.07 9.34 -2.37
CA PRO A 173 8.89 8.61 -3.35
C PRO A 173 9.79 9.51 -4.18
N ARG A 174 9.44 10.79 -4.33
CA ARG A 174 10.25 11.80 -5.03
C ARG A 174 10.05 13.15 -4.36
N MET A 175 11.11 13.67 -3.75
CA MET A 175 11.03 14.89 -2.98
C MET A 175 12.38 15.64 -2.96
N THR A 176 12.40 16.85 -3.47
CA THR A 176 13.54 17.76 -3.27
C THR A 176 13.46 18.39 -1.89
N GLU A 177 14.60 18.85 -1.35
CA GLU A 177 14.64 19.53 -0.05
C GLU A 177 13.71 20.74 0.01
N GLU A 178 13.71 21.57 -1.03
CA GLU A 178 12.83 22.74 -1.13
C GLU A 178 11.35 22.35 -1.09
N ALA A 179 10.95 21.37 -1.92
CA ALA A 179 9.58 20.86 -1.94
C ALA A 179 9.17 20.24 -0.61
N PHE A 180 10.11 19.59 0.10
CA PHE A 180 9.87 19.03 1.42
C PHE A 180 9.59 20.11 2.47
N LEU A 181 10.41 21.18 2.46
CA LEU A 181 10.22 22.31 3.38
C LEU A 181 8.88 23.03 3.14
N ASP A 182 8.50 23.21 1.88
CA ASP A 182 7.21 23.80 1.53
C ASP A 182 6.04 22.87 1.93
N LYS A 183 6.19 21.57 1.71
CA LYS A 183 5.21 20.59 2.13
C LYS A 183 5.03 20.57 3.65
N LYS A 184 6.11 20.64 4.40
CA LYS A 184 6.10 20.78 5.86
C LYS A 184 5.26 21.99 6.29
N LYS A 185 5.50 23.16 5.69
CA LYS A 185 4.72 24.38 6.01
C LYS A 185 3.24 24.22 5.69
N GLN A 186 2.90 23.63 4.53
CA GLN A 186 1.52 23.38 4.13
C GLN A 186 0.79 22.47 5.14
N ILE A 187 1.44 21.37 5.55
CA ILE A 187 0.89 20.45 6.55
C ILE A 187 0.70 21.15 7.89
N GLN A 188 1.71 21.89 8.35
CA GLN A 188 1.61 22.64 9.60
C GLN A 188 0.45 23.62 9.58
N GLN A 189 0.27 24.38 8.49
CA GLN A 189 -0.85 25.31 8.33
C GLN A 189 -2.20 24.60 8.31
N ALA A 190 -2.31 23.48 7.60
CA ALA A 190 -3.54 22.70 7.54
C ALA A 190 -3.93 22.16 8.92
N VAL A 191 -2.96 21.61 9.66
CA VAL A 191 -3.19 21.09 11.03
C VAL A 191 -3.53 22.22 12.01
N HIS A 192 -2.84 23.35 11.96
CA HIS A 192 -3.17 24.53 12.80
C HIS A 192 -4.53 25.14 12.45
N GLY A 193 -5.01 24.94 11.22
CA GLY A 193 -6.32 25.39 10.79
C GLY A 193 -7.49 24.51 11.26
N ILE A 194 -7.20 23.37 11.88
CA ILE A 194 -8.23 22.50 12.46
C ILE A 194 -8.88 23.25 13.61
N ARG A 195 -10.11 23.69 13.42
CA ARG A 195 -10.90 24.28 14.51
C ARG A 195 -11.46 23.14 15.33
N MET A 196 -10.92 22.96 16.49
CA MET A 196 -11.49 22.09 17.54
C MET A 196 -12.77 22.71 18.09
N SER A 197 -13.69 23.15 17.23
CA SER A 197 -14.89 23.88 17.60
C SER A 197 -15.88 23.07 18.46
N GLU A 198 -15.75 21.76 18.45
CA GLU A 198 -16.49 20.87 19.34
C GLU A 198 -15.80 20.68 20.70
N TYR A 199 -14.59 21.22 20.88
CA TYR A 199 -13.76 21.06 22.07
C TYR A 199 -13.36 22.41 22.71
N ALA A 200 -13.95 23.50 22.21
CA ALA A 200 -13.55 24.87 22.59
C ALA A 200 -14.04 25.32 23.96
N ASP A 201 -14.71 24.48 24.71
CA ASP A 201 -15.19 24.78 26.06
C ASP A 201 -14.29 24.23 27.18
N VAL A 202 -13.00 23.89 26.84
CA VAL A 202 -12.04 23.39 27.82
C VAL A 202 -10.74 24.19 27.79
#